data_cd37ab29b6b560d9b93a8205df55bc6f
#
_entry.id   cd37ab29b6b560d9b93a8205df55bc6f
#
_cell.length_a   1.000
_cell.length_b   1.000
_cell.length_c   1.000
_cell.angle_alpha   90.00
_cell.angle_beta   90.00
_cell.angle_gamma   90.00
#
_symmetry.space_group_name_H-M   'P 1'
#
loop_
_entity.id
_entity.type
_entity.pdbx_description
1 polymer ?
#
loop_
_entity_poly.entity_id
_entity_poly.type
_entity_poly.pdbx_seq_one_letter_code
_entity_poly.pdbx_strand_id
1 'polypeptide(L)'
;VLRGLKRKKKKQLTGIGIDEVAYKKGHNYFTIVHDKDSGDVIHVVDGRKTVDIDTFYEAWSGYTDGITSVSMDLWKAFIKSTKKHISNAEEKICFDRFHVAGFFSKAVGLVRKKEHNTLLKMGDSTLSKSKYDWLKNASKLDGRSRKHFMKLTKLNLKTARAWAIKETAGKLWSYTNKTW
;
A
#
# COMPACT_ATOMS: atom_id res chain seq x y z
N VAL A 1 5.74 -25.67 5.96
CA VAL A 1 4.60 -24.74 6.04
C VAL A 1 3.29 -25.48 5.80
N LEU A 2 3.08 -26.15 4.65
CA LEU A 2 1.81 -26.80 4.31
C LEU A 2 1.37 -27.91 5.28
N ARG A 3 2.30 -28.69 5.86
CA ARG A 3 1.97 -29.70 6.90
C ARG A 3 1.44 -29.06 8.19
N GLY A 4 1.97 -27.91 8.59
CA GLY A 4 1.50 -27.16 9.76
C GLY A 4 0.10 -26.59 9.57
N LEU A 5 -0.20 -26.05 8.38
CA LEU A 5 -1.52 -25.50 8.05
C LEU A 5 -2.63 -26.57 8.09
N LYS A 6 -2.37 -27.79 7.61
CA LYS A 6 -3.34 -28.90 7.63
C LYS A 6 -3.73 -29.35 9.05
N ARG A 7 -2.93 -29.07 10.07
CA ARG A 7 -3.18 -29.45 11.47
C ARG A 7 -3.92 -28.39 12.29
N LYS A 8 -4.04 -27.15 11.75
CA LYS A 8 -4.76 -26.07 12.47
C LYS A 8 -6.27 -26.31 12.38
N LYS A 9 -6.92 -26.29 13.54
CA LYS A 9 -8.39 -26.29 13.61
C LYS A 9 -8.90 -24.96 13.10
N LYS A 10 -9.86 -24.99 12.18
CA LYS A 10 -10.55 -23.80 11.71
C LYS A 10 -11.41 -23.24 12.83
N LYS A 11 -11.44 -21.92 12.93
CA LYS A 11 -12.28 -21.13 13.84
C LYS A 11 -12.91 -19.97 13.07
N GLN A 12 -13.94 -19.38 13.61
CA GLN A 12 -14.50 -18.15 13.05
C GLN A 12 -13.43 -17.05 13.01
N LEU A 13 -13.35 -16.38 11.89
CA LEU A 13 -12.41 -15.28 11.66
C LEU A 13 -13.13 -13.95 11.85
N THR A 14 -12.50 -13.02 12.57
CA THR A 14 -12.99 -11.65 12.78
C THR A 14 -12.21 -10.64 11.95
N GLY A 15 -10.95 -10.92 11.69
CA GLY A 15 -10.09 -10.11 10.83
C GLY A 15 -9.01 -10.93 10.16
N ILE A 16 -8.74 -10.62 8.90
CA ILE A 16 -7.67 -11.26 8.13
C ILE A 16 -6.73 -10.22 7.51
N GLY A 17 -5.49 -10.64 7.30
CA GLY A 17 -4.54 -9.91 6.46
C GLY A 17 -4.15 -10.76 5.26
N ILE A 18 -4.06 -10.14 4.09
CA ILE A 18 -3.65 -10.76 2.83
C ILE A 18 -2.40 -10.02 2.34
N ASP A 19 -1.32 -10.75 2.14
CA ASP A 19 -0.03 -10.21 1.72
C ASP A 19 0.63 -11.11 0.67
N GLU A 20 1.59 -10.57 -0.09
CA GLU A 20 2.37 -11.33 -1.05
C GLU A 20 3.86 -11.37 -0.68
N VAL A 21 4.48 -12.54 -0.83
CA VAL A 21 5.90 -12.75 -0.62
C VAL A 21 6.55 -13.27 -1.89
N ALA A 22 7.53 -12.52 -2.42
CA ALA A 22 8.34 -13.00 -3.53
C ALA A 22 9.33 -14.06 -3.03
N TYR A 23 9.31 -15.26 -3.61
CA TYR A 23 10.21 -16.35 -3.24
C TYR A 23 11.29 -16.66 -4.28
N LYS A 24 11.14 -16.11 -5.49
CA LYS A 24 12.13 -16.21 -6.58
C LYS A 24 12.18 -14.93 -7.41
N LYS A 25 13.30 -14.66 -8.07
CA LYS A 25 13.39 -13.65 -9.14
C LYS A 25 12.43 -14.06 -10.28
N GLY A 26 11.80 -13.08 -10.94
CA GLY A 26 10.92 -13.35 -12.09
C GLY A 26 9.43 -13.49 -11.76
N HIS A 27 8.93 -12.72 -10.79
CA HIS A 27 7.50 -12.63 -10.48
C HIS A 27 6.84 -13.92 -9.92
N ASN A 28 7.60 -14.71 -9.17
CA ASN A 28 7.08 -15.84 -8.43
C ASN A 28 6.73 -15.40 -7.01
N TYR A 29 5.45 -15.51 -6.66
CA TYR A 29 4.90 -15.01 -5.39
C TYR A 29 4.08 -16.09 -4.70
N PHE A 30 4.18 -16.16 -3.39
CA PHE A 30 3.14 -16.76 -2.55
C PHE A 30 2.22 -15.68 -2.06
N THR A 31 0.91 -15.94 -2.07
CA THR A 31 -0.05 -15.18 -1.28
C THR A 31 -0.22 -15.86 0.06
N ILE A 32 -0.14 -15.06 1.11
CA ILE A 32 -0.26 -15.49 2.50
C ILE A 32 -1.49 -14.83 3.09
N VAL A 33 -2.34 -15.63 3.73
CA VAL A 33 -3.45 -15.13 4.54
C VAL A 33 -3.17 -15.44 5.99
N HIS A 34 -3.29 -14.44 6.84
CA HIS A 34 -3.11 -14.58 8.28
C HIS A 34 -4.34 -14.08 9.05
N ASP A 35 -4.60 -14.73 10.15
CA ASP A 35 -5.58 -14.29 11.15
C ASP A 35 -5.01 -13.11 11.94
N LYS A 36 -5.70 -11.98 11.94
CA LYS A 36 -5.22 -10.76 12.62
C LYS A 36 -5.24 -10.86 14.13
N ASP A 37 -6.10 -11.69 14.69
CA ASP A 37 -6.23 -11.83 16.13
C ASP A 37 -5.10 -12.68 16.73
N SER A 38 -4.75 -13.79 16.08
CA SER A 38 -3.69 -14.68 16.55
C SER A 38 -2.32 -14.39 15.92
N GLY A 39 -2.25 -13.66 14.81
CA GLY A 39 -1.06 -13.49 13.99
C GLY A 39 -0.67 -14.73 13.19
N ASP A 40 -1.46 -15.78 13.26
CA ASP A 40 -1.18 -17.06 12.62
C ASP A 40 -1.38 -17.01 11.10
N VAL A 41 -0.45 -17.58 10.34
CA VAL A 41 -0.69 -17.89 8.93
C VAL A 41 -1.71 -19.02 8.86
N ILE A 42 -2.81 -18.78 8.17
CA ILE A 42 -3.94 -19.72 8.04
C ILE A 42 -4.09 -20.29 6.63
N HIS A 43 -3.54 -19.60 5.61
CA HIS A 43 -3.54 -20.08 4.23
C HIS A 43 -2.32 -19.59 3.49
N VAL A 44 -1.80 -20.42 2.58
CA VAL A 44 -0.72 -20.07 1.65
C VAL A 44 -1.04 -20.68 0.31
N VAL A 45 -0.97 -19.88 -0.74
CA VAL A 45 -1.20 -20.32 -2.11
C VAL A 45 -0.09 -19.80 -3.02
N ASP A 46 0.31 -20.59 -4.01
CA ASP A 46 1.24 -20.18 -5.04
C ASP A 46 0.51 -19.28 -6.06
N GLY A 47 1.05 -18.10 -6.27
CA GLY A 47 0.46 -17.10 -7.15
C GLY A 47 -0.20 -15.93 -6.39
N ARG A 48 -0.73 -14.99 -7.18
CA ARG A 48 -1.38 -13.76 -6.67
C ARG A 48 -2.54 -13.30 -7.56
N LYS A 49 -3.11 -14.21 -8.33
CA LYS A 49 -4.29 -13.93 -9.16
C LYS A 49 -5.56 -14.05 -8.32
N THR A 50 -6.67 -13.55 -8.85
CA THR A 50 -7.98 -13.66 -8.18
C THR A 50 -8.32 -15.09 -7.83
N VAL A 51 -8.10 -16.02 -8.77
CA VAL A 51 -8.38 -17.46 -8.57
C VAL A 51 -7.53 -18.08 -7.45
N ASP A 52 -6.30 -17.57 -7.26
CA ASP A 52 -5.42 -18.07 -6.20
C ASP A 52 -5.97 -17.68 -4.82
N ILE A 53 -6.46 -16.45 -4.67
CA ILE A 53 -7.08 -15.97 -3.43
C ILE A 53 -8.46 -16.60 -3.20
N ASP A 54 -9.23 -16.85 -4.27
CA ASP A 54 -10.53 -17.53 -4.18
C ASP A 54 -10.39 -18.88 -3.46
N THR A 55 -9.27 -19.61 -3.65
CA THR A 55 -9.01 -20.88 -2.95
C THR A 55 -9.01 -20.75 -1.42
N PHE A 56 -8.57 -19.61 -0.89
CA PHE A 56 -8.66 -19.33 0.54
C PHE A 56 -10.12 -19.23 0.98
N TYR A 57 -10.90 -18.38 0.32
CA TYR A 57 -12.30 -18.16 0.70
C TYR A 57 -13.14 -19.43 0.56
N GLU A 58 -12.92 -20.21 -0.48
CA GLU A 58 -13.56 -21.51 -0.67
C GLU A 58 -13.18 -22.50 0.44
N ALA A 59 -11.89 -22.59 0.75
CA ALA A 59 -11.41 -23.48 1.81
C ALA A 59 -11.92 -23.06 3.21
N TRP A 60 -12.19 -21.77 3.43
CA TRP A 60 -12.66 -21.21 4.71
C TRP A 60 -14.14 -20.82 4.68
N SER A 61 -14.90 -21.32 3.71
CA SER A 61 -16.35 -21.10 3.65
C SER A 61 -17.02 -21.49 4.97
N GLY A 62 -17.94 -20.64 5.45
CA GLY A 62 -18.60 -20.80 6.77
C GLY A 62 -17.76 -20.34 7.97
N TYR A 63 -16.49 -19.99 7.79
CA TYR A 63 -15.63 -19.40 8.84
C TYR A 63 -15.30 -17.93 8.61
N THR A 64 -15.76 -17.36 7.51
CA THR A 64 -15.50 -15.98 7.09
C THR A 64 -16.66 -15.03 7.31
N ASP A 65 -17.82 -15.52 7.73
CA ASP A 65 -19.05 -14.73 7.89
C ASP A 65 -18.90 -13.63 8.98
N GLY A 66 -18.08 -13.91 10.00
CA GLY A 66 -17.76 -12.99 11.08
C GLY A 66 -16.71 -11.92 10.76
N ILE A 67 -16.14 -11.91 9.53
CA ILE A 67 -15.09 -10.95 9.19
C ILE A 67 -15.62 -9.53 9.18
N THR A 68 -14.99 -8.68 10.00
CA THR A 68 -15.23 -7.25 10.11
C THR A 68 -14.14 -6.40 9.48
N SER A 69 -12.94 -6.96 9.27
CA SER A 69 -11.84 -6.25 8.63
C SER A 69 -10.94 -7.15 7.80
N VAL A 70 -10.56 -6.66 6.60
CA VAL A 70 -9.62 -7.33 5.70
C VAL A 70 -8.51 -6.34 5.35
N SER A 71 -7.31 -6.58 5.90
CA SER A 71 -6.13 -5.77 5.61
C SER A 71 -5.41 -6.32 4.40
N MET A 72 -5.07 -5.48 3.42
CA MET A 72 -4.40 -5.92 2.20
C MET A 72 -3.67 -4.79 1.49
N ASP A 73 -2.82 -5.18 0.54
CA ASP A 73 -2.24 -4.27 -0.43
C ASP A 73 -3.29 -3.79 -1.45
N LEU A 74 -3.00 -2.67 -2.13
CA LEU A 74 -3.81 -2.14 -3.23
C LEU A 74 -3.71 -3.01 -4.50
N TRP A 75 -3.77 -4.33 -4.34
CA TRP A 75 -3.70 -5.27 -5.45
C TRP A 75 -5.09 -5.64 -5.95
N LYS A 76 -5.34 -5.38 -7.24
CA LYS A 76 -6.69 -5.55 -7.85
C LYS A 76 -7.26 -6.96 -7.66
N ALA A 77 -6.42 -7.99 -7.71
CA ALA A 77 -6.86 -9.38 -7.55
C ALA A 77 -7.37 -9.65 -6.13
N PHE A 78 -6.69 -9.12 -5.09
CA PHE A 78 -7.11 -9.25 -3.70
C PHE A 78 -8.46 -8.57 -3.46
N ILE A 79 -8.57 -7.32 -3.94
CA ILE A 79 -9.82 -6.54 -3.84
C ILE A 79 -10.98 -7.27 -4.53
N LYS A 80 -10.75 -7.78 -5.76
CA LYS A 80 -11.78 -8.47 -6.54
C LYS A 80 -12.24 -9.75 -5.84
N SER A 81 -11.31 -10.58 -5.36
CA SER A 81 -11.64 -11.82 -4.66
C SER A 81 -12.37 -11.53 -3.35
N THR A 82 -11.90 -10.57 -2.54
CA THR A 82 -12.56 -10.20 -1.29
C THR A 82 -13.99 -9.70 -1.52
N LYS A 83 -14.20 -8.84 -2.53
CA LYS A 83 -15.55 -8.35 -2.89
C LYS A 83 -16.51 -9.46 -3.35
N LYS A 84 -15.98 -10.53 -3.94
CA LYS A 84 -16.77 -11.69 -4.36
C LYS A 84 -17.25 -12.55 -3.19
N HIS A 85 -16.45 -12.64 -2.13
CA HIS A 85 -16.67 -13.62 -1.05
C HIS A 85 -17.11 -12.99 0.29
N ILE A 86 -16.88 -11.71 0.51
CA ILE A 86 -17.20 -11.02 1.78
C ILE A 86 -18.33 -10.01 1.54
N SER A 87 -19.40 -10.14 2.29
CA SER A 87 -20.50 -9.17 2.27
C SER A 87 -20.05 -7.81 2.79
N ASN A 88 -20.46 -6.71 2.12
CA ASN A 88 -20.07 -5.34 2.44
C ASN A 88 -18.55 -5.14 2.50
N ALA A 89 -17.83 -5.82 1.59
CA ALA A 89 -16.38 -5.83 1.56
C ALA A 89 -15.76 -4.42 1.48
N GLU A 90 -16.45 -3.47 0.83
CA GLU A 90 -15.96 -2.09 0.67
C GLU A 90 -15.80 -1.37 2.01
N GLU A 91 -16.63 -1.68 2.99
CA GLU A 91 -16.57 -1.12 4.35
C GLU A 91 -15.54 -1.83 5.23
N LYS A 92 -15.15 -3.05 4.85
CA LYS A 92 -14.27 -3.93 5.62
C LYS A 92 -12.83 -3.95 5.12
N ILE A 93 -12.59 -3.57 3.85
CA ILE A 93 -11.24 -3.54 3.28
C ILE A 93 -10.45 -2.37 3.86
N CYS A 94 -9.29 -2.68 4.44
CA CYS A 94 -8.32 -1.72 4.94
C CYS A 94 -7.03 -1.88 4.15
N PHE A 95 -6.57 -0.82 3.47
CA PHE A 95 -5.32 -0.87 2.74
C PHE A 95 -4.12 -0.60 3.65
N ASP A 96 -3.03 -1.33 3.42
CA ASP A 96 -1.78 -1.11 4.12
C ASP A 96 -1.26 0.32 3.88
N ARG A 97 -1.02 1.04 4.99
CA ARG A 97 -0.52 2.42 4.99
C ARG A 97 0.78 2.57 4.21
N PHE A 98 1.70 1.61 4.32
CA PHE A 98 3.00 1.67 3.66
C PHE A 98 2.82 1.64 2.13
N HIS A 99 1.97 0.76 1.64
CA HIS A 99 1.66 0.64 0.22
C HIS A 99 0.95 1.88 -0.32
N VAL A 100 -0.03 2.42 0.40
CA VAL A 100 -0.71 3.69 0.05
C VAL A 100 0.29 4.84 -0.01
N ALA A 101 1.15 5.01 1.00
CA ALA A 101 2.19 6.04 1.01
C ALA A 101 3.19 5.87 -0.14
N GLY A 102 3.49 4.61 -0.52
CA GLY A 102 4.30 4.27 -1.69
C GLY A 102 3.69 4.77 -2.99
N PHE A 103 2.37 4.66 -3.17
CA PHE A 103 1.67 5.21 -4.34
C PHE A 103 1.77 6.74 -4.41
N PHE A 104 1.56 7.44 -3.32
CA PHE A 104 1.74 8.90 -3.30
C PHE A 104 3.17 9.29 -3.67
N SER A 105 4.16 8.59 -3.14
CA SER A 105 5.57 8.84 -3.47
C SER A 105 5.88 8.59 -4.95
N LYS A 106 5.33 7.51 -5.53
CA LYS A 106 5.43 7.22 -6.97
C LYS A 106 4.79 8.33 -7.81
N ALA A 107 3.60 8.81 -7.43
CA ALA A 107 2.89 9.88 -8.13
C ALA A 107 3.73 11.18 -8.14
N VAL A 108 4.26 11.60 -7.00
CA VAL A 108 5.17 12.75 -6.91
C VAL A 108 6.40 12.55 -7.81
N GLY A 109 7.00 11.35 -7.80
CA GLY A 109 8.14 11.01 -8.64
C GLY A 109 7.84 11.14 -10.14
N LEU A 110 6.66 10.73 -10.59
CA LEU A 110 6.22 10.84 -11.99
C LEU A 110 5.99 12.30 -12.39
N VAL A 111 5.30 13.10 -11.56
CA VAL A 111 5.10 14.54 -11.79
C VAL A 111 6.45 15.24 -11.89
N ARG A 112 7.36 14.98 -10.94
CA ARG A 112 8.70 15.56 -10.95
C ARG A 112 9.48 15.19 -12.22
N LYS A 113 9.45 13.92 -12.64
CA LYS A 113 10.16 13.47 -13.85
C LYS A 113 9.66 14.20 -15.09
N LYS A 114 8.33 14.32 -15.23
CA LYS A 114 7.70 15.01 -16.35
C LYS A 114 8.06 16.49 -16.37
N GLU A 115 7.93 17.18 -15.23
CA GLU A 115 8.24 18.60 -15.13
C GLU A 115 9.73 18.90 -15.32
N HIS A 116 10.62 18.09 -14.70
CA HIS A 116 12.06 18.19 -14.88
C HIS A 116 12.46 18.11 -16.37
N ASN A 117 11.91 17.14 -17.11
CA ASN A 117 12.21 16.99 -18.52
C ASN A 117 11.70 18.20 -19.35
N THR A 118 10.59 18.80 -18.96
CA THR A 118 10.06 20.02 -19.61
C THR A 118 10.96 21.22 -19.34
N LEU A 119 11.36 21.42 -18.07
CA LEU A 119 12.25 22.50 -17.66
C LEU A 119 13.62 22.39 -18.32
N LEU A 120 14.21 21.18 -18.42
CA LEU A 120 15.48 20.97 -19.09
C LEU A 120 15.44 21.38 -20.58
N LYS A 121 14.34 21.12 -21.28
CA LYS A 121 14.16 21.57 -22.69
C LYS A 121 14.12 23.09 -22.82
N MET A 122 13.77 23.79 -21.75
CA MET A 122 13.76 25.24 -21.65
C MET A 122 15.06 25.83 -21.06
N GLY A 123 16.10 24.99 -20.86
CA GLY A 123 17.37 25.40 -20.26
C GLY A 123 17.34 25.53 -18.74
N ASP A 124 16.23 25.16 -18.09
CA ASP A 124 16.08 25.25 -16.62
C ASP A 124 16.45 23.94 -15.94
N SER A 125 17.46 23.97 -15.09
CA SER A 125 17.96 22.83 -14.32
C SER A 125 17.46 22.78 -12.86
N THR A 126 16.47 23.57 -12.49
CA THR A 126 15.97 23.75 -11.11
C THR A 126 15.65 22.43 -10.39
N LEU A 127 15.07 21.44 -11.08
CA LEU A 127 14.74 20.14 -10.51
C LEU A 127 15.86 19.09 -10.62
N SER A 128 17.05 19.47 -11.13
CA SER A 128 18.19 18.56 -11.22
C SER A 128 18.65 18.13 -9.83
N LYS A 129 19.05 16.85 -9.71
CA LYS A 129 19.57 16.22 -8.47
C LYS A 129 18.61 16.27 -7.26
N SER A 130 17.35 16.73 -7.40
CA SER A 130 16.38 16.90 -6.31
C SER A 130 15.42 15.69 -6.11
N LYS A 131 15.60 14.58 -6.83
CA LYS A 131 14.67 13.44 -6.82
C LYS A 131 14.34 12.95 -5.40
N TYR A 132 15.35 12.69 -4.61
CA TYR A 132 15.15 12.07 -3.29
C TYR A 132 14.58 13.04 -2.25
N ASP A 133 14.77 14.34 -2.42
CA ASP A 133 14.22 15.35 -1.52
C ASP A 133 12.68 15.37 -1.59
N TRP A 134 12.11 15.20 -2.80
CA TRP A 134 10.67 15.14 -3.02
C TRP A 134 10.02 13.83 -2.54
N LEU A 135 10.80 12.75 -2.41
CA LEU A 135 10.29 11.46 -1.96
C LEU A 135 10.31 11.32 -0.43
N LYS A 136 11.19 12.04 0.26
CA LYS A 136 11.25 12.05 1.72
C LYS A 136 10.06 12.81 2.33
N ASN A 137 9.69 12.46 3.56
CA ASN A 137 8.77 13.25 4.35
C ASN A 137 9.49 14.51 4.86
N ALA A 138 8.77 15.60 5.03
CA ALA A 138 9.31 16.88 5.50
C ALA A 138 10.07 16.74 6.83
N SER A 139 9.58 15.88 7.74
CA SER A 139 10.18 15.61 9.05
C SER A 139 11.54 14.90 8.98
N LYS A 140 11.85 14.24 7.85
CA LYS A 140 13.11 13.49 7.64
C LYS A 140 14.16 14.29 6.86
N LEU A 141 13.88 15.55 6.56
CA LEU A 141 14.83 16.45 5.93
C LEU A 141 15.62 17.20 6.99
N ASP A 142 16.93 17.26 6.87
CA ASP A 142 17.85 17.86 7.80
C ASP A 142 18.70 18.98 7.19
N GLY A 143 19.26 19.83 8.03
CA GLY A 143 20.32 20.79 7.76
C GLY A 143 20.23 21.54 6.42
N ARG A 144 21.28 21.43 5.62
CA ARG A 144 21.40 22.10 4.30
C ARG A 144 20.38 21.59 3.29
N SER A 145 20.11 20.29 3.29
CA SER A 145 19.11 19.65 2.41
C SER A 145 17.74 20.26 2.64
N ARG A 146 17.34 20.48 3.91
CA ARG A 146 16.06 21.12 4.26
C ARG A 146 15.98 22.55 3.76
N LYS A 147 17.04 23.35 3.97
CA LYS A 147 17.07 24.75 3.51
C LYS A 147 16.93 24.85 1.98
N HIS A 148 17.66 24.02 1.25
CA HIS A 148 17.57 23.96 -0.22
C HIS A 148 16.19 23.52 -0.67
N PHE A 149 15.66 22.45 -0.11
CA PHE A 149 14.36 21.89 -0.45
C PHE A 149 13.22 22.90 -0.17
N MET A 150 13.26 23.61 0.97
CA MET A 150 12.26 24.62 1.29
C MET A 150 12.25 25.80 0.31
N LYS A 151 13.36 26.10 -0.34
CA LYS A 151 13.39 27.07 -1.46
C LYS A 151 12.65 26.51 -2.66
N LEU A 152 12.88 25.25 -3.02
CA LEU A 152 12.20 24.59 -4.14
C LEU A 152 10.67 24.51 -3.94
N THR A 153 10.21 24.25 -2.71
CA THR A 153 8.77 24.14 -2.43
C THR A 153 8.03 25.48 -2.55
N LYS A 154 8.73 26.62 -2.49
CA LYS A 154 8.15 27.96 -2.69
C LYS A 154 8.04 28.36 -4.17
N LEU A 155 8.67 27.61 -5.06
CA LEU A 155 8.56 27.85 -6.50
C LEU A 155 7.21 27.35 -7.01
N ASN A 156 6.69 28.00 -8.07
CA ASN A 156 5.42 27.59 -8.68
C ASN A 156 5.58 26.33 -9.56
N LEU A 157 6.03 25.24 -8.93
CA LEU A 157 6.25 23.96 -9.58
C LEU A 157 5.05 23.01 -9.38
N LYS A 158 4.70 22.25 -10.42
CA LYS A 158 3.73 21.15 -10.30
C LYS A 158 4.22 20.10 -9.28
N THR A 159 5.53 19.86 -9.25
CA THR A 159 6.18 18.96 -8.27
C THR A 159 5.98 19.43 -6.83
N ALA A 160 6.09 20.73 -6.56
CA ALA A 160 5.86 21.29 -5.23
C ALA A 160 4.41 21.08 -4.78
N ARG A 161 3.44 21.29 -5.68
CA ARG A 161 2.02 21.02 -5.40
C ARG A 161 1.74 19.55 -5.15
N ALA A 162 2.28 18.66 -5.99
CA ALA A 162 2.12 17.23 -5.82
C ALA A 162 2.72 16.74 -4.49
N TRP A 163 3.87 17.29 -4.10
CA TRP A 163 4.48 17.00 -2.81
C TRP A 163 3.63 17.50 -1.64
N ALA A 164 3.09 18.71 -1.70
CA ALA A 164 2.20 19.24 -0.66
C ALA A 164 0.95 18.37 -0.47
N ILE A 165 0.35 17.88 -1.56
CA ILE A 165 -0.76 16.93 -1.52
C ILE A 165 -0.35 15.63 -0.84
N LYS A 166 0.84 15.07 -1.17
CA LYS A 166 1.37 13.85 -0.50
C LYS A 166 1.53 14.06 1.01
N GLU A 167 2.09 15.19 1.44
CA GLU A 167 2.28 15.48 2.87
C GLU A 167 0.93 15.65 3.59
N THR A 168 -0.04 16.31 2.94
CA THR A 168 -1.40 16.46 3.50
C THR A 168 -2.11 15.11 3.59
N ALA A 169 -2.05 14.30 2.54
CA ALA A 169 -2.62 12.96 2.54
C ALA A 169 -1.98 12.07 3.63
N GLY A 170 -0.68 12.24 3.89
CA GLY A 170 0.02 11.55 4.97
C GLY A 170 -0.54 11.82 6.37
N LYS A 171 -1.22 12.95 6.58
CA LYS A 171 -1.87 13.28 7.85
C LYS A 171 -3.14 12.46 8.11
N LEU A 172 -3.69 11.80 7.10
CA LEU A 172 -4.90 10.97 7.24
C LEU A 172 -4.76 9.95 8.36
N TRP A 173 -3.56 9.38 8.53
CA TRP A 173 -3.29 8.37 9.56
C TRP A 173 -3.02 8.95 10.96
N SER A 174 -2.99 10.25 11.13
CA SER A 174 -2.88 10.91 12.44
C SER A 174 -4.23 11.37 13.00
N TYR A 175 -5.30 11.25 12.23
CA TYR A 175 -6.65 11.52 12.72
C TYR A 175 -7.12 10.40 13.63
N THR A 176 -7.47 10.74 14.86
CA THR A 176 -8.02 9.83 15.88
C THR A 176 -9.53 9.97 16.02
N ASN A 177 -10.10 11.07 15.54
CA ASN A 177 -11.51 11.36 15.67
C ASN A 177 -12.27 10.98 14.38
N LYS A 178 -13.36 10.23 14.53
CA LYS A 178 -14.22 9.76 13.41
C LYS A 178 -15.35 10.75 13.07
N THR A 179 -15.53 11.78 13.86
CA THR A 179 -16.59 12.80 13.67
C THR A 179 -16.10 13.86 12.69
N TRP A 180 -16.79 13.99 11.59
CA TRP A 180 -16.70 15.12 10.66
C TRP A 180 -17.90 16.02 10.87
#